data_0f0fbc1bb8fcf7fc15ffc156bc7ce752
#
_entry.id   0f0fbc1bb8fcf7fc15ffc156bc7ce752
#
_cell.length_a   1.000
_cell.length_b   1.000
_cell.length_c   1.000
_cell.angle_alpha   90.00
_cell.angle_beta   90.00
_cell.angle_gamma   90.00
#
_symmetry.space_group_name_H-M   'P 1'
#
loop_
_entity.id
_entity.type
_entity.pdbx_description
1 polymer ?
#
loop_
_entity_poly.entity_id
_entity_poly.type
_entity_poly.pdbx_seq_one_letter_code
_entity_poly.pdbx_strand_id
1 'polypeptide(L)'
;MKKKIIYAAIVIAVVAILALLAWLIPGSREIDVTLTATEYRLNDPDFAVEHTVTIRGRDSRTRFGSGSFVGTMSISGVEGMEIETTVLASIGCEHPFAAAAVDEAPLPFRVFIPNWNYTAFLVLLVDIDADGTRRFGGDDTRFLVSGTADREAALAVAAELSKGTYWEKYFDT
;
A
#
# COMPACT_ATOMS: atom_id res chain seq x y z
N MET A 1 -28.33 45.17 21.12
CA MET A 1 -26.97 44.57 21.17
C MET A 1 -27.01 43.04 21.26
N LYS A 2 -27.78 42.40 22.16
CA LYS A 2 -27.79 40.92 22.35
C LYS A 2 -28.11 40.12 21.07
N LYS A 3 -29.07 40.55 20.24
CA LYS A 3 -29.40 39.85 18.98
C LYS A 3 -28.23 39.78 17.97
N LYS A 4 -27.45 40.87 17.84
CA LYS A 4 -26.28 40.92 16.93
C LYS A 4 -25.18 39.98 17.37
N ILE A 5 -24.97 39.80 18.67
CA ILE A 5 -24.01 38.88 19.24
C ILE A 5 -24.42 37.44 18.98
N ILE A 6 -25.70 37.11 19.11
CA ILE A 6 -26.24 35.78 18.83
C ILE A 6 -26.07 35.42 17.35
N TYR A 7 -26.37 36.32 16.43
CA TYR A 7 -26.16 36.07 14.97
C TYR A 7 -24.65 35.86 14.65
N ALA A 8 -23.78 36.66 15.22
CA ALA A 8 -22.35 36.50 15.03
C ALA A 8 -21.86 35.12 15.54
N ALA A 9 -22.32 34.70 16.72
CA ALA A 9 -21.98 33.38 17.27
C ALA A 9 -22.49 32.24 16.39
N ILE A 10 -23.71 32.33 15.84
CA ILE A 10 -24.25 31.32 14.93
C ILE A 10 -23.41 31.25 13.64
N VAL A 11 -23.08 32.39 13.05
CA VAL A 11 -22.25 32.42 11.82
C VAL A 11 -20.89 31.79 12.07
N ILE A 12 -20.23 32.11 13.18
CA ILE A 12 -18.94 31.52 13.56
C ILE A 12 -19.06 30.00 13.73
N ALA A 13 -20.13 29.54 14.41
CA ALA A 13 -20.36 28.09 14.60
C ALA A 13 -20.58 27.37 13.26
N VAL A 14 -21.36 27.95 12.35
CA VAL A 14 -21.59 27.37 11.01
C VAL A 14 -20.29 27.31 10.22
N VAL A 15 -19.49 28.37 10.21
CA VAL A 15 -18.19 28.39 9.52
C VAL A 15 -17.24 27.36 10.12
N ALA A 16 -17.21 27.23 11.44
CA ALA A 16 -16.37 26.23 12.11
C ALA A 16 -16.80 24.80 11.77
N ILE A 17 -18.11 24.53 11.71
CA ILE A 17 -18.64 23.21 11.29
C ILE A 17 -18.29 22.93 9.83
N LEU A 18 -18.47 23.89 8.93
CA LEU A 18 -18.12 23.71 7.51
C LEU A 18 -16.61 23.49 7.32
N ALA A 19 -15.79 24.20 8.05
CA ALA A 19 -14.34 24.01 8.03
C ALA A 19 -13.95 22.61 8.56
N LEU A 20 -14.60 22.14 9.62
CA LEU A 20 -14.39 20.81 10.16
C LEU A 20 -14.83 19.73 9.16
N LEU A 21 -16.00 19.88 8.53
CA LEU A 21 -16.47 18.96 7.50
C LEU A 21 -15.51 18.92 6.30
N ALA A 22 -15.09 20.09 5.79
CA ALA A 22 -14.11 20.16 4.70
C ALA A 22 -12.77 19.51 5.08
N TRP A 23 -12.39 19.58 6.36
CA TRP A 23 -11.18 18.96 6.87
C TRP A 23 -11.29 17.43 6.97
N LEU A 24 -12.48 16.89 7.16
CA LEU A 24 -12.76 15.45 7.26
C LEU A 24 -12.93 14.77 5.89
N ILE A 25 -13.15 15.53 4.81
CA ILE A 25 -13.30 14.96 3.48
C ILE A 25 -11.97 14.35 3.04
N PRO A 26 -11.94 13.05 2.64
CA PRO A 26 -10.74 12.40 2.13
C PRO A 26 -10.23 13.14 0.89
N GLY A 27 -8.93 13.41 0.87
CA GLY A 27 -8.26 13.86 -0.35
C GLY A 27 -8.17 12.70 -1.34
N SER A 28 -8.44 12.97 -2.61
CA SER A 28 -8.22 12.00 -3.69
C SER A 28 -7.15 12.53 -4.62
N ARG A 29 -6.21 11.67 -5.01
CA ARG A 29 -5.15 11.99 -5.96
C ARG A 29 -4.96 10.85 -6.95
N GLU A 30 -4.56 11.19 -8.15
CA GLU A 30 -4.15 10.21 -9.15
C GLU A 30 -2.68 9.82 -8.92
N ILE A 31 -2.41 8.54 -9.10
CA ILE A 31 -1.10 7.92 -9.00
C ILE A 31 -0.77 7.35 -10.37
N ASP A 32 0.39 7.72 -10.89
CA ASP A 32 1.00 7.13 -12.10
C ASP A 32 2.51 7.14 -11.88
N VAL A 33 3.03 6.02 -11.39
CA VAL A 33 4.44 5.88 -11.05
C VAL A 33 5.00 4.59 -11.62
N THR A 34 6.25 4.67 -12.06
CA THR A 34 7.06 3.51 -12.46
C THR A 34 8.35 3.55 -11.65
N LEU A 35 8.61 2.48 -10.92
CA LEU A 35 9.73 2.37 -9.99
C LEU A 35 10.46 1.06 -10.21
N THR A 36 11.76 1.05 -9.89
CA THR A 36 12.52 -0.17 -9.72
C THR A 36 12.29 -0.71 -8.31
N ALA A 37 12.07 -2.01 -8.20
CA ALA A 37 11.95 -2.72 -6.94
C ALA A 37 12.81 -3.98 -6.98
N THR A 38 13.34 -4.37 -5.84
CA THR A 38 14.13 -5.60 -5.71
C THR A 38 13.35 -6.63 -4.93
N GLU A 39 13.24 -7.82 -5.51
CA GLU A 39 12.68 -9.00 -4.87
C GLU A 39 13.76 -9.67 -4.01
N TYR A 40 13.39 -9.99 -2.78
CA TYR A 40 14.22 -10.70 -1.81
C TYR A 40 13.47 -11.92 -1.26
N ARG A 41 14.24 -12.87 -0.73
CA ARG A 41 13.74 -13.96 0.11
C ARG A 41 14.21 -13.75 1.55
N LEU A 42 13.35 -14.00 2.54
CA LEU A 42 13.74 -13.80 3.94
C LEU A 42 14.92 -14.68 4.34
N ASN A 43 14.91 -15.94 3.98
CA ASN A 43 15.91 -16.93 4.38
C ASN A 43 17.04 -17.17 3.36
N ASP A 44 17.05 -16.47 2.24
CA ASP A 44 18.11 -16.53 1.24
C ASP A 44 18.75 -15.15 1.10
N PRO A 45 19.86 -14.88 1.81
CA PRO A 45 20.51 -13.57 1.80
C PRO A 45 21.10 -13.19 0.44
N ASP A 46 21.42 -14.16 -0.40
CA ASP A 46 22.04 -13.94 -1.70
C ASP A 46 21.00 -13.75 -2.82
N PHE A 47 19.72 -14.03 -2.54
CA PHE A 47 18.66 -13.84 -3.51
C PHE A 47 18.27 -12.37 -3.61
N ALA A 48 18.49 -11.79 -4.80
CA ALA A 48 18.05 -10.44 -5.15
C ALA A 48 17.76 -10.38 -6.66
N VAL A 49 16.54 -10.05 -7.04
CA VAL A 49 16.11 -9.91 -8.44
C VAL A 49 15.43 -8.56 -8.62
N GLU A 50 15.88 -7.81 -9.62
CA GLU A 50 15.35 -6.49 -9.92
C GLU A 50 14.13 -6.58 -10.85
N HIS A 51 13.09 -5.82 -10.54
CA HIS A 51 11.84 -5.73 -11.28
C HIS A 51 11.47 -4.28 -11.56
N THR A 52 10.75 -4.05 -12.66
CA THR A 52 10.07 -2.79 -12.91
C THR A 52 8.63 -2.91 -12.45
N VAL A 53 8.18 -1.98 -11.60
CA VAL A 53 6.82 -1.93 -11.06
C VAL A 53 6.15 -0.66 -11.53
N THR A 54 5.01 -0.81 -12.19
CA THR A 54 4.15 0.30 -12.59
C THR A 54 2.87 0.27 -11.78
N ILE A 55 2.51 1.40 -11.18
CA ILE A 55 1.32 1.56 -10.33
C ILE A 55 0.53 2.74 -10.89
N ARG A 56 -0.73 2.50 -11.28
CA ARG A 56 -1.65 3.52 -11.78
C ARG A 56 -2.98 3.41 -11.09
N GLY A 57 -3.55 4.53 -10.67
CA GLY A 57 -4.86 4.51 -10.03
C GLY A 57 -5.17 5.74 -9.22
N ARG A 58 -6.14 5.59 -8.34
CA ARG A 58 -6.60 6.65 -7.46
C ARG A 58 -6.40 6.27 -6.00
N ASP A 59 -5.69 7.12 -5.30
CA ASP A 59 -5.49 7.05 -3.86
C ASP A 59 -6.45 8.04 -3.17
N SER A 60 -7.24 7.55 -2.24
CA SER A 60 -8.19 8.33 -1.44
C SER A 60 -7.86 8.12 0.03
N ARG A 61 -7.22 9.10 0.66
CA ARG A 61 -6.81 9.03 2.06
C ARG A 61 -7.43 10.12 2.91
N THR A 62 -7.80 9.76 4.12
CA THR A 62 -8.12 10.72 5.17
C THR A 62 -6.84 11.37 5.68
N ARG A 63 -6.96 12.49 6.38
CA ARG A 63 -5.81 13.13 7.06
C ARG A 63 -5.21 12.28 8.17
N PHE A 64 -5.91 11.24 8.61
CA PHE A 64 -5.43 10.28 9.60
C PHE A 64 -4.66 9.10 8.99
N GLY A 65 -4.36 9.15 7.68
CA GLY A 65 -3.56 8.16 6.98
C GLY A 65 -4.33 6.93 6.50
N SER A 66 -5.55 6.71 6.98
CA SER A 66 -6.40 5.61 6.48
C SER A 66 -7.06 5.98 5.16
N GLY A 67 -7.23 5.01 4.27
CA GLY A 67 -7.85 5.24 2.97
C GLY A 67 -7.92 3.99 2.12
N SER A 68 -8.07 4.21 0.82
CA SER A 68 -8.11 3.14 -0.16
C SER A 68 -7.36 3.54 -1.42
N PHE A 69 -6.73 2.57 -2.04
CA PHE A 69 -6.20 2.67 -3.39
C PHE A 69 -7.03 1.78 -4.32
N VAL A 70 -7.39 2.31 -5.47
CA VAL A 70 -8.09 1.59 -6.54
C VAL A 70 -7.34 1.87 -7.84
N GLY A 71 -6.84 0.83 -8.47
CA GLY A 71 -6.04 1.02 -9.68
C GLY A 71 -5.53 -0.27 -10.27
N THR A 72 -4.41 -0.18 -10.96
CA THR A 72 -3.70 -1.31 -11.55
C THR A 72 -2.25 -1.33 -11.09
N MET A 73 -1.68 -2.52 -11.03
CA MET A 73 -0.27 -2.76 -10.79
C MET A 73 0.24 -3.79 -11.80
N SER A 74 1.44 -3.54 -12.32
CA SER A 74 2.18 -4.55 -13.09
C SER A 74 3.60 -4.66 -12.56
N ILE A 75 4.14 -5.87 -12.52
CA ILE A 75 5.50 -6.18 -12.06
C ILE A 75 6.16 -7.05 -13.13
N SER A 76 7.24 -6.56 -13.73
CA SER A 76 7.96 -7.30 -14.76
C SER A 76 8.61 -8.57 -14.19
N GLY A 77 8.53 -9.68 -14.92
CA GLY A 77 9.21 -10.92 -14.54
C GLY A 77 8.58 -11.65 -13.33
N VAL A 78 7.42 -11.22 -12.87
CA VAL A 78 6.62 -11.97 -11.88
C VAL A 78 5.41 -12.54 -12.59
N GLU A 79 5.34 -13.87 -12.65
CA GLU A 79 4.25 -14.58 -13.33
C GLU A 79 2.87 -14.12 -12.83
N GLY A 80 1.97 -13.79 -13.76
CA GLY A 80 0.65 -13.26 -13.45
C GLY A 80 0.60 -11.77 -13.09
N MET A 81 1.75 -11.08 -13.02
CA MET A 81 1.82 -9.62 -12.77
C MET A 81 2.50 -8.85 -13.91
N GLU A 82 2.85 -9.50 -15.01
CA GLU A 82 3.49 -8.85 -16.17
C GLU A 82 2.53 -7.94 -16.93
N ILE A 83 1.22 -8.18 -16.79
CA ILE A 83 0.15 -7.32 -17.30
C ILE A 83 -0.44 -6.48 -16.16
N GLU A 84 -1.12 -5.39 -16.50
CA GLU A 84 -1.81 -4.56 -15.52
C GLU A 84 -2.88 -5.37 -14.78
N THR A 85 -2.66 -5.58 -13.49
CA THR A 85 -3.57 -6.32 -12.61
C THR A 85 -4.33 -5.33 -11.73
N THR A 86 -5.64 -5.44 -11.67
CA THR A 86 -6.48 -4.57 -10.83
C THR A 86 -6.16 -4.76 -9.35
N VAL A 87 -5.94 -3.66 -8.66
CA VAL A 87 -5.60 -3.62 -7.24
C VAL A 87 -6.63 -2.79 -6.48
N LEU A 88 -7.18 -3.39 -5.44
CA LEU A 88 -7.95 -2.69 -4.42
C LEU A 88 -7.21 -2.86 -3.09
N ALA A 89 -6.70 -1.77 -2.54
CA ALA A 89 -5.95 -1.80 -1.30
C ALA A 89 -6.58 -0.89 -0.25
N SER A 90 -6.71 -1.40 0.97
CA SER A 90 -6.96 -0.59 2.16
C SER A 90 -5.62 -0.15 2.74
N ILE A 91 -5.46 1.14 3.00
CA ILE A 91 -4.21 1.75 3.45
C ILE A 91 -4.40 2.31 4.86
N GLY A 92 -3.39 2.15 5.71
CA GLY A 92 -3.42 2.67 7.07
C GLY A 92 -4.38 1.95 8.02
N CYS A 93 -4.74 0.69 7.74
CA CYS A 93 -5.49 -0.17 8.65
C CYS A 93 -4.52 -1.14 9.35
N GLU A 94 -4.95 -1.70 10.49
CA GLU A 94 -4.19 -2.76 11.19
C GLU A 94 -3.88 -3.98 10.31
N HIS A 95 -4.65 -4.16 9.24
CA HIS A 95 -4.45 -5.22 8.25
C HIS A 95 -4.52 -4.64 6.84
N PRO A 96 -3.49 -3.86 6.41
CA PRO A 96 -3.45 -3.44 5.03
C PRO A 96 -3.39 -4.69 4.16
N PHE A 97 -4.33 -4.82 3.26
CA PHE A 97 -4.31 -5.88 2.28
C PHE A 97 -4.60 -5.27 0.91
N ALA A 98 -3.88 -5.70 -0.07
CA ALA A 98 -4.29 -5.55 -1.44
C ALA A 98 -5.18 -6.75 -1.76
N ALA A 99 -6.43 -6.50 -2.05
CA ALA A 99 -7.27 -7.49 -2.68
C ALA A 99 -7.32 -7.16 -4.16
N ALA A 100 -6.95 -8.09 -5.02
CA ALA A 100 -7.40 -7.96 -6.37
C ALA A 100 -8.87 -8.33 -6.37
N ALA A 101 -9.65 -7.42 -6.77
CA ALA A 101 -10.97 -7.76 -7.22
C ALA A 101 -10.94 -7.85 -8.73
N VAL A 102 -11.71 -8.78 -9.22
CA VAL A 102 -12.20 -8.85 -10.58
C VAL A 102 -11.27 -9.50 -11.57
N ASP A 103 -11.62 -10.61 -11.86
CA ASP A 103 -11.36 -11.67 -12.81
C ASP A 103 -10.61 -12.83 -12.14
N GLU A 104 -11.22 -13.95 -12.25
CA GLU A 104 -10.97 -15.29 -11.74
C GLU A 104 -9.51 -15.79 -11.64
N ALA A 105 -8.53 -14.91 -11.90
CA ALA A 105 -7.12 -15.25 -11.80
C ALA A 105 -6.58 -15.07 -10.38
N PRO A 106 -5.86 -16.04 -9.87
CA PRO A 106 -5.17 -15.94 -8.60
C PRO A 106 -4.06 -14.88 -8.67
N LEU A 107 -4.12 -13.88 -7.79
CA LEU A 107 -3.05 -12.91 -7.68
C LEU A 107 -1.79 -13.51 -7.09
N PRO A 108 -0.64 -13.20 -7.67
CA PRO A 108 0.66 -13.62 -7.15
C PRO A 108 1.16 -12.74 -5.99
N PHE A 109 0.36 -11.85 -5.44
CA PHE A 109 0.72 -11.05 -4.28
C PHE A 109 -0.40 -11.02 -3.23
N ARG A 110 -0.03 -10.81 -1.97
CA ARG A 110 -0.98 -10.79 -0.85
C ARG A 110 -1.12 -9.42 -0.23
N VAL A 111 -0.06 -8.65 -0.21
CA VAL A 111 -0.01 -7.38 0.50
C VAL A 111 0.70 -6.36 -0.36
N PHE A 112 0.17 -5.16 -0.41
CA PHE A 112 0.77 -3.99 -0.99
C PHE A 112 0.69 -2.84 0.02
N ILE A 113 1.83 -2.38 0.48
CA ILE A 113 1.94 -1.31 1.47
C ILE A 113 2.80 -0.19 0.88
N PRO A 114 2.21 0.84 0.28
CA PRO A 114 2.95 2.00 -0.18
C PRO A 114 3.15 3.00 0.95
N ASN A 115 4.26 3.76 0.87
CA ASN A 115 4.39 4.99 1.64
C ASN A 115 3.42 6.07 1.12
N TRP A 116 3.37 7.22 1.83
CA TRP A 116 2.47 8.32 1.47
C TRP A 116 2.62 8.81 0.03
N ASN A 117 3.84 8.87 -0.49
CA ASN A 117 4.16 9.45 -1.80
C ASN A 117 4.32 8.43 -2.91
N TYR A 118 4.15 7.13 -2.64
CA TYR A 118 4.41 6.04 -3.58
C TYR A 118 5.85 6.02 -4.13
N THR A 119 6.81 6.55 -3.35
CA THR A 119 8.25 6.49 -3.65
C THR A 119 8.90 5.25 -3.05
N ALA A 120 8.23 4.63 -2.09
CA ALA A 120 8.61 3.35 -1.52
C ALA A 120 7.35 2.51 -1.28
N PHE A 121 7.48 1.20 -1.48
CA PHE A 121 6.40 0.24 -1.20
C PHE A 121 6.99 -1.12 -0.83
N LEU A 122 6.17 -1.89 -0.14
CA LEU A 122 6.39 -3.31 0.16
C LEU A 122 5.29 -4.12 -0.52
N VAL A 123 5.67 -5.15 -1.28
CA VAL A 123 4.76 -6.16 -1.81
C VAL A 123 5.19 -7.52 -1.27
N LEU A 124 4.25 -8.27 -0.69
CA LEU A 124 4.49 -9.65 -0.27
C LEU A 124 3.97 -10.58 -1.36
N LEU A 125 4.87 -11.36 -1.94
CA LEU A 125 4.56 -12.31 -3.00
C LEU A 125 4.05 -13.63 -2.41
N VAL A 126 3.18 -14.28 -3.14
CA VAL A 126 2.62 -15.58 -2.80
C VAL A 126 3.22 -16.63 -3.71
N ASP A 127 3.73 -17.70 -3.14
CA ASP A 127 4.12 -18.87 -3.89
C ASP A 127 2.88 -19.69 -4.27
N ILE A 128 2.83 -20.11 -5.52
CA ILE A 128 1.76 -20.95 -6.05
C ILE A 128 2.37 -22.32 -6.32
N ASP A 129 1.97 -23.31 -5.54
CA ASP A 129 2.41 -24.69 -5.73
C ASP A 129 1.86 -25.28 -7.05
N ALA A 130 2.45 -26.37 -7.49
CA ALA A 130 2.02 -27.08 -8.74
C ALA A 130 0.56 -27.56 -8.72
N ASP A 131 -0.04 -27.69 -7.54
CA ASP A 131 -1.46 -28.01 -7.34
C ASP A 131 -2.38 -26.78 -7.28
N GLY A 132 -1.81 -25.56 -7.47
CA GLY A 132 -2.53 -24.30 -7.37
C GLY A 132 -2.72 -23.81 -5.93
N THR A 133 -2.19 -24.52 -4.93
CA THR A 133 -2.24 -24.08 -3.54
C THR A 133 -1.31 -22.88 -3.35
N ARG A 134 -1.84 -21.85 -2.71
CA ARG A 134 -1.08 -20.63 -2.42
C ARG A 134 -0.53 -20.69 -1.02
N ARG A 135 0.78 -20.55 -0.91
CA ARG A 135 1.46 -20.44 0.37
C ARG A 135 1.97 -19.02 0.58
N PHE A 136 1.68 -18.52 1.74
CA PHE A 136 2.21 -17.26 2.21
C PHE A 136 2.70 -17.44 3.64
N GLY A 137 3.95 -17.03 3.89
CA GLY A 137 4.51 -17.08 5.24
C GLY A 137 5.05 -18.46 5.59
N GLY A 138 6.10 -18.86 4.96
CA GLY A 138 6.99 -19.95 5.33
C GLY A 138 8.42 -19.43 5.36
N ASP A 139 9.38 -20.33 5.46
CA ASP A 139 10.81 -20.02 5.48
C ASP A 139 11.27 -19.33 4.16
N ASP A 140 10.45 -19.38 3.10
CA ASP A 140 10.74 -18.85 1.77
C ASP A 140 9.86 -17.63 1.39
N THR A 141 9.46 -16.85 2.38
CA THR A 141 8.65 -15.64 2.11
C THR A 141 9.40 -14.69 1.17
N ARG A 142 8.80 -14.47 -0.01
CA ARG A 142 9.31 -13.53 -1.01
C ARG A 142 8.65 -12.17 -0.82
N PHE A 143 9.44 -11.12 -0.94
CA PHE A 143 8.94 -9.76 -0.85
C PHE A 143 9.67 -8.83 -1.83
N LEU A 144 8.95 -7.85 -2.34
CA LEU A 144 9.47 -6.77 -3.15
C LEU A 144 9.53 -5.48 -2.34
N VAL A 145 10.66 -4.79 -2.43
CA VAL A 145 10.80 -3.44 -1.88
C VAL A 145 11.35 -2.51 -2.95
N SER A 146 10.73 -1.35 -3.09
CA SER A 146 11.23 -0.29 -3.98
C SER A 146 12.16 0.66 -3.25
N GLY A 147 13.01 1.36 -4.02
CA GLY A 147 13.80 2.48 -3.53
C GLY A 147 15.18 2.11 -3.00
N THR A 148 15.56 0.82 -2.98
CA THR A 148 16.91 0.40 -2.59
C THR A 148 17.29 -0.93 -3.25
N ALA A 149 18.56 -1.06 -3.62
CA ALA A 149 19.15 -2.31 -4.11
C ALA A 149 19.95 -3.04 -3.02
N ASP A 150 20.15 -2.42 -1.86
CA ASP A 150 20.81 -3.01 -0.71
C ASP A 150 19.81 -3.74 0.18
N ARG A 151 20.11 -4.99 0.54
CA ARG A 151 19.22 -5.85 1.32
C ARG A 151 18.96 -5.30 2.74
N GLU A 152 19.99 -4.79 3.42
CA GLU A 152 19.82 -4.26 4.78
C GLU A 152 18.89 -3.04 4.77
N ALA A 153 19.12 -2.14 3.80
CA ALA A 153 18.24 -1.00 3.60
C ALA A 153 16.82 -1.43 3.18
N ALA A 154 16.67 -2.49 2.38
CA ALA A 154 15.38 -3.02 1.99
C ALA A 154 14.61 -3.60 3.19
N LEU A 155 15.27 -4.33 4.07
CA LEU A 155 14.67 -4.84 5.30
C LEU A 155 14.24 -3.71 6.23
N ALA A 156 15.06 -2.65 6.35
CA ALA A 156 14.70 -1.47 7.13
C ALA A 156 13.46 -0.74 6.56
N VAL A 157 13.37 -0.61 5.24
CA VAL A 157 12.18 -0.03 4.57
C VAL A 157 10.97 -0.94 4.77
N ALA A 158 11.11 -2.26 4.64
CA ALA A 158 10.02 -3.20 4.86
C ALA A 158 9.53 -3.18 6.31
N ALA A 159 10.43 -3.11 7.29
CA ALA A 159 10.10 -2.97 8.71
C ALA A 159 9.32 -1.67 8.98
N GLU A 160 9.78 -0.54 8.44
CA GLU A 160 9.09 0.75 8.63
C GLU A 160 7.71 0.76 7.98
N LEU A 161 7.57 0.22 6.75
CA LEU A 161 6.30 0.18 6.04
C LEU A 161 5.31 -0.80 6.68
N SER A 162 5.79 -1.91 7.24
CA SER A 162 4.94 -2.93 7.88
C SER A 162 4.56 -2.60 9.33
N LYS A 163 5.17 -1.56 9.93
CA LYS A 163 4.97 -1.17 11.31
C LYS A 163 3.49 -0.95 11.67
N GLY A 164 3.06 -1.53 12.77
CA GLY A 164 1.67 -1.50 13.23
C GLY A 164 0.73 -2.41 12.42
N THR A 165 1.26 -3.24 11.52
CA THR A 165 0.48 -4.21 10.76
C THR A 165 0.74 -5.65 11.24
N TYR A 166 -0.09 -6.58 10.81
CA TYR A 166 0.14 -8.03 11.05
C TYR A 166 1.48 -8.52 10.49
N TRP A 167 2.05 -7.82 9.51
CA TRP A 167 3.25 -8.20 8.76
C TRP A 167 4.56 -7.75 9.43
N GLU A 168 4.49 -6.83 10.39
CA GLU A 168 5.64 -6.32 11.14
C GLU A 168 6.54 -7.44 11.70
N LYS A 169 5.93 -8.50 12.22
CA LYS A 169 6.63 -9.66 12.80
C LYS A 169 7.61 -10.39 11.86
N TYR A 170 7.51 -10.17 10.55
CA TYR A 170 8.42 -10.78 9.56
C TYR A 170 9.67 -9.94 9.30
N PHE A 171 9.64 -8.66 9.70
CA PHE A 171 10.71 -7.69 9.45
C PHE A 171 11.26 -7.07 10.74
N ASP A 172 10.70 -7.42 11.89
CA ASP A 172 11.17 -6.99 13.21
C ASP A 172 12.36 -7.90 13.61
N THR A 173 13.61 -7.42 13.33
CA THR A 173 14.87 -8.13 13.60
C THR A 173 15.64 -7.51 14.75
#